data_7a633cb1ea8cb010841e9c860d1fd659
#
_entry.id   7a633cb1ea8cb010841e9c860d1fd659
#
_cell.length_a   1.000
_cell.length_b   1.000
_cell.length_c   1.000
_cell.angle_alpha   90.00
_cell.angle_beta   90.00
_cell.angle_gamma   90.00
#
_symmetry.space_group_name_H-M   'P 1'
#
loop_
_entity.id
_entity.type
_entity.pdbx_description
1 polymer ?
#
loop_
_entity_poly.entity_id
_entity_poly.type
_entity_poly.pdbx_seq_one_letter_code
_entity_poly.pdbx_strand_id
1 'polypeptide(L)'
;MIISENKPINEILGFLKNVEKVVLIGCNQCAAICKSGGEEEVLKMKEALEIEGKTVLGYRILDPACNLLKSKKDLKELKSELADADAVLSLACGDGTQTIVKNLKNIPVYPANNTMFIGETKRIGEFEEACKACGDCELGWTGGICPVTMCAKGLINGACGGAKNGKCEVSQDNDCAWVKIYERLKDIDQLDNLLEIRPMKDYSKPVSYTHLRAHETLSDL
;
A
#
# COMPACT_ATOMS: atom_id res chain seq x y z
N MET A 1 -4.67 3.06 3.85
CA MET A 1 -3.61 3.61 2.99
C MET A 1 -2.66 2.50 2.52
N ILE A 2 -1.81 2.75 1.54
CA ILE A 2 -0.78 1.80 1.12
C ILE A 2 0.47 2.03 1.95
N ILE A 3 0.92 1.04 2.67
CA ILE A 3 2.14 1.12 3.47
C ILE A 3 3.32 0.69 2.60
N SER A 4 4.37 1.51 2.61
CA SER A 4 5.59 1.28 1.85
C SER A 4 6.83 1.63 2.67
N GLU A 5 7.94 0.98 2.35
CA GLU A 5 9.26 1.24 2.93
C GLU A 5 10.29 1.41 1.83
N ASN A 6 11.37 2.14 2.10
CA ASN A 6 12.44 2.28 1.14
C ASN A 6 13.19 0.98 0.94
N LYS A 7 13.57 0.70 -0.30
CA LYS A 7 14.52 -0.35 -0.62
C LYS A 7 15.92 -0.01 -0.07
N PRO A 8 16.73 -1.02 0.24
CA PRO A 8 18.15 -0.80 0.53
C PRO A 8 18.84 -0.07 -0.61
N ILE A 9 19.70 0.90 -0.29
CA ILE A 9 20.39 1.71 -1.31
C ILE A 9 21.17 0.85 -2.31
N ASN A 10 21.78 -0.24 -1.87
CA ASN A 10 22.51 -1.15 -2.75
C ASN A 10 21.61 -1.81 -3.81
N GLU A 11 20.34 -2.09 -3.49
CA GLU A 11 19.36 -2.59 -4.46
C GLU A 11 19.02 -1.54 -5.49
N ILE A 12 18.81 -0.29 -5.05
CA ILE A 12 18.54 0.85 -5.93
C ILE A 12 19.71 1.10 -6.88
N LEU A 13 20.95 1.11 -6.37
CA LEU A 13 22.15 1.25 -7.18
C LEU A 13 22.33 0.10 -8.16
N GLY A 14 21.87 -1.11 -7.80
CA GLY A 14 21.82 -2.27 -8.70
C GLY A 14 20.95 -2.00 -9.93
N PHE A 15 19.78 -1.38 -9.77
CA PHE A 15 18.92 -0.97 -10.90
C PHE A 15 19.57 0.13 -11.73
N LEU A 16 20.32 1.03 -11.09
CA LEU A 16 20.95 2.20 -11.71
C LEU A 16 22.39 1.95 -12.18
N LYS A 17 22.82 0.69 -12.30
CA LYS A 17 24.23 0.34 -12.63
C LYS A 17 24.73 1.05 -13.91
N ASN A 18 23.89 1.10 -14.96
CA ASN A 18 24.22 1.68 -16.27
C ASN A 18 23.47 3.01 -16.49
N VAL A 19 23.07 3.69 -15.45
CA VAL A 19 22.31 4.93 -15.47
C VAL A 19 23.19 6.03 -14.87
N GLU A 20 23.38 7.13 -15.58
CA GLU A 20 24.13 8.29 -15.09
C GLU A 20 23.20 9.41 -14.63
N LYS A 21 22.16 9.70 -15.42
CA LYS A 21 21.23 10.80 -15.21
C LYS A 21 19.86 10.29 -14.78
N VAL A 22 19.38 10.75 -13.64
CA VAL A 22 18.14 10.28 -13.00
C VAL A 22 17.21 11.44 -12.71
N VAL A 23 15.91 11.21 -12.91
CA VAL A 23 14.84 12.08 -12.38
C VAL A 23 14.14 11.34 -11.22
N LEU A 24 13.89 12.05 -10.11
CA LEU A 24 13.23 11.47 -8.94
C LEU A 24 11.75 11.85 -8.91
N ILE A 25 10.89 10.87 -8.61
CA ILE A 25 9.46 11.10 -8.47
C ILE A 25 8.99 10.58 -7.10
N GLY A 26 8.51 11.51 -6.26
CA GLY A 26 7.89 11.19 -4.97
C GLY A 26 6.37 11.21 -5.01
N CYS A 27 5.74 10.94 -3.86
CA CYS A 27 4.29 11.00 -3.68
C CYS A 27 3.92 11.60 -2.32
N ASN A 28 3.11 12.66 -2.35
CA ASN A 28 2.69 13.42 -1.16
C ASN A 28 1.49 12.80 -0.41
N GLN A 29 1.17 11.53 -0.66
CA GLN A 29 0.09 10.81 0.02
C GLN A 29 0.65 9.65 0.87
N CYS A 30 0.28 8.44 0.59
CA CYS A 30 0.69 7.28 1.38
C CYS A 30 2.21 7.21 1.63
N ALA A 31 3.03 7.44 0.59
CA ALA A 31 4.49 7.36 0.71
C ALA A 31 5.08 8.46 1.61
N ALA A 32 4.52 9.68 1.58
CA ALA A 32 4.94 10.76 2.50
C ALA A 32 4.60 10.42 3.95
N ILE A 33 3.38 9.88 4.21
CA ILE A 33 2.96 9.46 5.55
C ILE A 33 3.84 8.33 6.08
N CYS A 34 4.24 7.40 5.20
CA CYS A 34 5.16 6.31 5.53
C CYS A 34 6.62 6.77 5.68
N LYS A 35 6.93 8.04 5.41
CA LYS A 35 8.31 8.57 5.33
C LYS A 35 9.18 7.75 4.38
N SER A 36 8.62 7.37 3.24
CA SER A 36 9.29 6.58 2.21
C SER A 36 9.37 7.28 0.85
N GLY A 37 8.66 8.42 0.65
CA GLY A 37 8.64 9.08 -0.65
C GLY A 37 7.99 10.46 -0.68
N GLY A 38 7.93 11.16 0.44
CA GLY A 38 7.64 12.58 0.53
C GLY A 38 8.82 13.43 0.03
N GLU A 39 8.70 14.74 0.13
CA GLU A 39 9.75 15.66 -0.33
C GLU A 39 11.06 15.46 0.43
N GLU A 40 11.00 15.28 1.75
CA GLU A 40 12.17 15.05 2.59
C GLU A 40 12.95 13.80 2.15
N GLU A 41 12.24 12.69 1.90
CA GLU A 41 12.83 11.43 1.47
C GLU A 41 13.39 11.50 0.05
N VAL A 42 12.74 12.25 -0.84
CA VAL A 42 13.24 12.49 -2.19
C VAL A 42 14.54 13.31 -2.17
N LEU A 43 14.63 14.32 -1.32
CA LEU A 43 15.85 15.11 -1.17
C LEU A 43 16.99 14.30 -0.57
N LYS A 44 16.73 13.47 0.44
CA LYS A 44 17.71 12.52 0.99
C LYS A 44 18.20 11.52 -0.06
N MET A 45 17.28 11.00 -0.88
CA MET A 45 17.63 10.10 -1.97
C MET A 45 18.50 10.80 -3.02
N LYS A 46 18.18 12.06 -3.34
CA LYS A 46 19.00 12.88 -4.24
C LYS A 46 20.44 12.98 -3.73
N GLU A 47 20.64 13.39 -2.49
CA GLU A 47 21.96 13.49 -1.87
C GLU A 47 22.71 12.14 -1.90
N ALA A 48 22.03 11.06 -1.56
CA ALA A 48 22.62 9.73 -1.57
C ALA A 48 23.09 9.30 -2.97
N LEU A 49 22.28 9.57 -4.01
CA LEU A 49 22.63 9.25 -5.39
C LEU A 49 23.77 10.13 -5.93
N GLU A 50 23.80 11.40 -5.55
CA GLU A 50 24.89 12.33 -5.94
C GLU A 50 26.23 11.92 -5.30
N ILE A 51 26.24 11.42 -4.05
CA ILE A 51 27.43 10.85 -3.40
C ILE A 51 27.93 9.61 -4.17
N GLU A 52 27.03 8.79 -4.71
CA GLU A 52 27.35 7.61 -5.53
C GLU A 52 27.66 7.96 -7.01
N GLY A 53 27.85 9.23 -7.32
CA GLY A 53 28.27 9.70 -8.64
C GLY A 53 27.16 9.75 -9.69
N LYS A 54 25.88 9.69 -9.29
CA LYS A 54 24.75 9.88 -10.19
C LYS A 54 24.39 11.36 -10.32
N THR A 55 23.91 11.78 -11.47
CA THR A 55 23.41 13.13 -11.70
C THR A 55 21.89 13.16 -11.58
N VAL A 56 21.36 13.86 -10.58
CA VAL A 56 19.92 14.05 -10.44
C VAL A 56 19.52 15.33 -11.18
N LEU A 57 18.85 15.17 -12.32
CA LEU A 57 18.44 16.29 -13.18
C LEU A 57 17.30 17.12 -12.60
N GLY A 58 16.43 16.48 -11.82
CA GLY A 58 15.29 17.14 -11.19
C GLY A 58 14.45 16.16 -10.38
N TYR A 59 13.45 16.69 -9.69
CA TYR A 59 12.48 15.88 -8.97
C TYR A 59 11.09 16.49 -9.00
N ARG A 60 10.08 15.65 -8.74
CA ARG A 60 8.68 16.07 -8.56
C ARG A 60 7.99 15.22 -7.51
N ILE A 61 7.18 15.88 -6.67
CA ILE A 61 6.29 15.20 -5.73
C ILE A 61 4.88 15.22 -6.30
N LEU A 62 4.37 14.04 -6.64
CA LEU A 62 3.01 13.88 -7.18
C LEU A 62 1.99 13.79 -6.05
N ASP A 63 0.76 14.24 -6.30
CA ASP A 63 -0.28 14.26 -5.27
C ASP A 63 -1.68 13.93 -5.84
N PRO A 64 -2.09 12.65 -5.85
CA PRO A 64 -1.29 11.44 -5.64
C PRO A 64 -0.63 10.92 -6.92
N ALA A 65 0.41 10.11 -6.77
CA ALA A 65 1.09 9.46 -7.90
C ALA A 65 0.19 8.45 -8.65
N CYS A 66 -0.75 7.81 -7.96
CA CYS A 66 -1.68 6.81 -8.52
C CYS A 66 -2.88 7.40 -9.30
N ASN A 67 -2.98 8.72 -9.45
CA ASN A 67 -3.97 9.35 -10.33
C ASN A 67 -3.36 9.56 -11.73
N LEU A 68 -3.79 8.75 -12.70
CA LEU A 68 -3.21 8.72 -14.04
C LEU A 68 -3.21 10.08 -14.74
N LEU A 69 -4.34 10.80 -14.71
CA LEU A 69 -4.48 12.06 -15.41
C LEU A 69 -3.74 13.21 -14.73
N LYS A 70 -3.81 13.27 -13.39
CA LYS A 70 -3.08 14.28 -12.61
C LYS A 70 -1.59 14.08 -12.74
N SER A 71 -1.08 12.85 -12.55
CA SER A 71 0.34 12.52 -12.74
C SER A 71 0.82 12.86 -14.14
N LYS A 72 0.02 12.59 -15.18
CA LYS A 72 0.34 12.99 -16.56
C LYS A 72 0.51 14.50 -16.72
N LYS A 73 -0.34 15.28 -16.04
CA LYS A 73 -0.24 16.76 -16.06
C LYS A 73 1.04 17.22 -15.35
N ASP A 74 1.27 16.72 -14.14
CA ASP A 74 2.37 17.15 -13.28
C ASP A 74 3.74 16.75 -13.88
N LEU A 75 3.84 15.58 -14.51
CA LEU A 75 5.06 15.12 -15.20
C LEU A 75 5.43 15.95 -16.42
N LYS A 76 4.50 16.73 -17.00
CA LYS A 76 4.82 17.66 -18.09
C LYS A 76 5.73 18.80 -17.65
N GLU A 77 5.74 19.14 -16.37
CA GLU A 77 6.59 20.18 -15.81
C GLU A 77 8.07 19.77 -15.79
N LEU A 78 8.36 18.47 -15.88
CA LEU A 78 9.71 17.90 -15.96
C LEU A 78 10.09 17.48 -17.39
N LYS A 79 9.45 18.02 -18.41
CA LYS A 79 9.63 17.55 -19.80
C LYS A 79 11.06 17.65 -20.28
N SER A 80 11.78 18.71 -19.91
CA SER A 80 13.18 18.92 -20.27
C SER A 80 14.10 17.90 -19.58
N GLU A 81 13.93 17.74 -18.28
CA GLU A 81 14.71 16.82 -17.45
C GLU A 81 14.50 15.37 -17.86
N LEU A 82 13.22 15.01 -18.13
CA LEU A 82 12.87 13.68 -18.61
C LEU A 82 13.38 13.36 -20.01
N ALA A 83 13.61 14.38 -20.84
CA ALA A 83 14.18 14.18 -22.17
C ALA A 83 15.69 13.86 -22.12
N ASP A 84 16.38 14.37 -21.09
CA ASP A 84 17.82 14.18 -20.89
C ASP A 84 18.16 13.04 -19.92
N ALA A 85 17.17 12.50 -19.22
CA ALA A 85 17.36 11.47 -18.22
C ALA A 85 17.48 10.06 -18.85
N ASP A 86 18.35 9.23 -18.27
CA ASP A 86 18.49 7.83 -18.62
C ASP A 86 17.42 6.97 -17.94
N ALA A 87 16.95 7.39 -16.75
CA ALA A 87 15.93 6.70 -15.98
C ALA A 87 15.17 7.62 -15.03
N VAL A 88 14.03 7.13 -14.57
CA VAL A 88 13.28 7.70 -13.44
C VAL A 88 13.37 6.75 -12.25
N LEU A 89 13.63 7.29 -11.06
CA LEU A 89 13.54 6.57 -9.80
C LEU A 89 12.26 7.03 -9.06
N SER A 90 11.35 6.09 -8.84
CA SER A 90 10.06 6.37 -8.20
C SER A 90 10.09 5.99 -6.72
N LEU A 91 9.86 6.98 -5.86
CA LEU A 91 9.66 6.81 -4.42
C LEU A 91 8.16 6.71 -4.05
N ALA A 92 7.29 6.41 -5.01
CA ALA A 92 5.89 6.09 -4.76
C ALA A 92 5.72 4.60 -4.39
N CYS A 93 4.53 4.23 -3.94
CA CYS A 93 4.16 2.81 -3.81
C CYS A 93 4.04 2.15 -5.20
N GLY A 94 3.90 0.83 -5.25
CA GLY A 94 3.84 0.07 -6.50
C GLY A 94 2.73 0.52 -7.46
N ASP A 95 1.57 0.95 -6.93
CA ASP A 95 0.48 1.49 -7.75
C ASP A 95 0.87 2.84 -8.39
N GLY A 96 1.41 3.76 -7.60
CA GLY A 96 1.92 5.04 -8.10
C GLY A 96 3.05 4.85 -9.12
N THR A 97 3.98 3.94 -8.86
CA THR A 97 5.08 3.62 -9.78
C THR A 97 4.56 3.09 -11.13
N GLN A 98 3.59 2.17 -11.13
CA GLN A 98 2.96 1.67 -12.36
C GLN A 98 2.21 2.78 -13.12
N THR A 99 1.60 3.72 -12.40
CA THR A 99 0.95 4.89 -13.01
C THR A 99 1.96 5.82 -13.68
N ILE A 100 3.13 6.02 -13.07
CA ILE A 100 4.24 6.76 -13.68
C ILE A 100 4.71 6.06 -14.96
N VAL A 101 4.91 4.74 -14.94
CA VAL A 101 5.27 3.94 -16.12
C VAL A 101 4.28 4.14 -17.27
N LYS A 102 2.97 4.11 -16.99
CA LYS A 102 1.93 4.33 -18.02
C LYS A 102 2.03 5.71 -18.68
N ASN A 103 2.53 6.70 -17.97
CA ASN A 103 2.71 8.07 -18.47
C ASN A 103 4.05 8.29 -19.19
N LEU A 104 5.09 7.49 -18.88
CA LEU A 104 6.48 7.65 -19.36
C LEU A 104 6.91 6.44 -20.18
N LYS A 105 6.37 6.32 -21.40
CA LYS A 105 6.53 5.12 -22.25
C LYS A 105 7.97 4.83 -22.72
N ASN A 106 8.82 5.85 -22.81
CA ASN A 106 10.12 5.76 -23.50
C ASN A 106 11.33 5.86 -22.55
N ILE A 107 11.10 5.86 -21.24
CA ILE A 107 12.16 5.93 -20.24
C ILE A 107 11.92 4.84 -19.18
N PRO A 108 12.95 4.12 -18.75
CA PRO A 108 12.81 3.14 -17.68
C PRO A 108 12.46 3.82 -16.35
N VAL A 109 11.57 3.20 -15.59
CA VAL A 109 11.15 3.66 -14.26
C VAL A 109 11.45 2.55 -13.25
N TYR A 110 12.30 2.84 -12.27
CA TYR A 110 12.70 1.91 -11.23
C TYR A 110 12.04 2.28 -9.90
N PRO A 111 11.58 1.30 -9.12
CA PRO A 111 11.02 1.55 -7.79
C PRO A 111 12.12 1.72 -6.76
N ALA A 112 12.03 2.76 -5.93
CA ALA A 112 12.84 2.93 -4.73
C ALA A 112 12.18 2.35 -3.48
N ASN A 113 10.90 1.93 -3.58
CA ASN A 113 10.11 1.44 -2.46
C ASN A 113 9.62 0.01 -2.66
N ASN A 114 9.47 -0.70 -1.55
CA ASN A 114 8.65 -1.90 -1.43
C ASN A 114 7.25 -1.51 -0.97
N THR A 115 6.23 -2.06 -1.61
CA THR A 115 4.84 -1.95 -1.12
C THR A 115 4.58 -3.13 -0.20
N MET A 116 4.23 -2.84 1.05
CA MET A 116 4.11 -3.86 2.09
C MET A 116 2.68 -4.38 2.20
N PHE A 117 1.72 -3.50 2.54
CA PHE A 117 0.33 -3.88 2.79
C PHE A 117 -0.63 -2.68 2.72
N ILE A 118 -1.93 -2.97 2.77
CA ILE A 118 -2.98 -1.98 3.00
C ILE A 118 -3.24 -1.90 4.50
N GLY A 119 -2.98 -0.74 5.08
CA GLY A 119 -3.04 -0.57 6.52
C GLY A 119 -3.48 0.80 6.97
N GLU A 120 -3.35 0.98 8.27
CA GLU A 120 -3.63 2.22 8.99
C GLU A 120 -2.39 2.71 9.74
N THR A 121 -2.41 3.98 10.08
CA THR A 121 -1.41 4.58 10.98
C THR A 121 -1.89 4.44 12.41
N LYS A 122 -1.21 3.66 13.21
CA LYS A 122 -1.47 3.51 14.65
C LYS A 122 -0.98 4.74 15.43
N ARG A 123 0.23 5.15 15.09
CA ARG A 123 0.88 6.40 15.50
C ARG A 123 1.98 6.75 14.50
N ILE A 124 2.58 7.92 14.63
CA ILE A 124 3.65 8.37 13.72
C ILE A 124 4.76 7.31 13.66
N GLY A 125 4.99 6.77 12.45
CA GLY A 125 6.00 5.75 12.20
C GLY A 125 5.60 4.32 12.56
N GLU A 126 4.39 4.08 13.06
CA GLU A 126 3.85 2.75 13.31
C GLU A 126 2.62 2.50 12.46
N PHE A 127 2.67 1.41 11.72
CA PHE A 127 1.62 1.00 10.80
C PHE A 127 1.18 -0.42 11.11
N GLU A 128 -0.11 -0.69 10.93
CA GLU A 128 -0.70 -2.01 11.12
C GLU A 128 -1.48 -2.41 9.87
N GLU A 129 -1.35 -3.67 9.45
CA GLU A 129 -2.13 -4.19 8.35
C GLU A 129 -3.60 -4.28 8.75
N ALA A 130 -4.49 -3.67 7.97
CA ALA A 130 -5.92 -3.62 8.28
C ALA A 130 -6.80 -4.31 7.22
N CYS A 131 -6.29 -4.48 5.98
CA CYS A 131 -7.11 -4.98 4.88
C CYS A 131 -6.30 -5.77 3.85
N LYS A 132 -6.84 -6.89 3.40
CA LYS A 132 -6.28 -7.72 2.30
C LYS A 132 -6.86 -7.37 0.91
N ALA A 133 -7.77 -6.39 0.81
CA ALA A 133 -8.50 -6.08 -0.43
C ALA A 133 -9.18 -7.32 -1.05
N CYS A 134 -9.78 -8.17 -0.22
CA CYS A 134 -10.29 -9.47 -0.63
C CYS A 134 -11.65 -9.43 -1.37
N GLY A 135 -12.23 -8.25 -1.59
CA GLY A 135 -13.41 -8.04 -2.43
C GLY A 135 -14.74 -8.50 -1.83
N ASP A 136 -14.74 -9.15 -0.66
CA ASP A 136 -15.92 -9.68 0.02
C ASP A 136 -15.81 -9.40 1.52
N CYS A 137 -16.43 -8.33 1.99
CA CYS A 137 -16.13 -7.73 3.29
C CYS A 137 -16.94 -8.35 4.41
N GLU A 138 -16.26 -8.91 5.41
CA GLU A 138 -16.88 -9.54 6.59
C GLU A 138 -17.11 -8.57 7.77
N LEU A 139 -16.70 -7.31 7.67
CA LEU A 139 -16.73 -6.36 8.77
C LEU A 139 -18.12 -6.15 9.40
N GLY A 140 -19.18 -6.23 8.60
CA GLY A 140 -20.55 -6.11 9.08
C GLY A 140 -20.97 -7.19 10.08
N TRP A 141 -20.36 -8.37 9.99
CA TRP A 141 -20.66 -9.53 10.85
C TRP A 141 -19.75 -9.64 12.07
N THR A 142 -18.61 -8.98 12.03
CA THR A 142 -17.54 -9.10 13.02
C THR A 142 -17.33 -7.82 13.85
N GLY A 143 -18.34 -6.96 13.88
CA GLY A 143 -18.29 -5.72 14.65
C GLY A 143 -17.21 -4.74 14.18
N GLY A 144 -16.83 -4.80 12.88
CA GLY A 144 -15.80 -3.92 12.30
C GLY A 144 -14.37 -4.43 12.41
N ILE A 145 -14.13 -5.66 12.91
CA ILE A 145 -12.79 -6.26 13.04
C ILE A 145 -12.61 -7.31 11.93
N CYS A 146 -11.59 -7.16 11.08
CA CYS A 146 -11.37 -8.04 9.94
C CYS A 146 -10.75 -9.38 10.34
N PRO A 147 -11.48 -10.51 10.28
CA PRO A 147 -10.92 -11.83 10.60
C PRO A 147 -9.92 -12.31 9.54
N VAL A 148 -10.09 -11.89 8.27
CA VAL A 148 -9.21 -12.29 7.15
C VAL A 148 -7.79 -11.72 7.32
N THR A 149 -7.69 -10.49 7.84
CA THR A 149 -6.39 -9.83 8.05
C THR A 149 -5.81 -10.17 9.43
N MET A 150 -6.63 -10.09 10.48
CA MET A 150 -6.14 -10.14 11.86
C MET A 150 -6.01 -11.57 12.41
N CYS A 151 -6.73 -12.55 11.86
CA CYS A 151 -6.56 -13.94 12.27
C CYS A 151 -5.42 -14.59 11.48
N ALA A 152 -4.36 -15.03 12.15
CA ALA A 152 -3.22 -15.69 11.51
C ALA A 152 -3.61 -16.94 10.68
N LYS A 153 -4.77 -17.55 10.98
CA LYS A 153 -5.32 -18.68 10.24
C LYS A 153 -6.39 -18.29 9.22
N GLY A 154 -6.75 -17.00 9.13
CA GLY A 154 -7.78 -16.50 8.21
C GLY A 154 -9.18 -17.09 8.45
N LEU A 155 -9.51 -17.50 9.67
CA LEU A 155 -10.79 -18.11 10.00
C LEU A 155 -11.91 -17.06 9.97
N ILE A 156 -13.03 -17.37 9.33
CA ILE A 156 -14.19 -16.48 9.19
C ILE A 156 -15.41 -16.87 10.04
N ASN A 157 -15.39 -18.06 10.62
CA ASN A 157 -16.51 -18.65 11.38
C ASN A 157 -16.12 -19.01 12.82
N GLY A 158 -15.48 -18.09 13.54
CA GLY A 158 -15.17 -18.31 14.93
C GLY A 158 -13.72 -18.66 15.23
N ALA A 159 -13.42 -18.75 16.51
CA ALA A 159 -12.08 -19.02 17.03
C ALA A 159 -11.63 -20.46 16.80
N CYS A 160 -10.31 -20.65 16.60
CA CYS A 160 -9.72 -21.99 16.53
C CYS A 160 -9.63 -22.72 17.87
N GLY A 161 -9.95 -22.05 18.99
CA GLY A 161 -9.84 -22.61 20.35
C GLY A 161 -8.43 -22.60 20.95
N GLY A 162 -7.40 -22.16 20.22
CA GLY A 162 -6.02 -22.17 20.69
C GLY A 162 -5.56 -20.89 21.40
N ALA A 163 -6.44 -19.89 21.50
CA ALA A 163 -6.08 -18.65 22.18
C ALA A 163 -5.84 -18.87 23.68
N LYS A 164 -4.79 -18.25 24.24
CA LYS A 164 -4.48 -18.25 25.67
C LYS A 164 -4.31 -16.81 26.16
N ASN A 165 -5.03 -16.45 27.21
CA ASN A 165 -5.00 -15.10 27.79
C ASN A 165 -5.24 -13.99 26.76
N GLY A 166 -6.13 -14.21 25.81
CA GLY A 166 -6.43 -13.27 24.72
C GLY A 166 -5.39 -13.23 23.59
N LYS A 167 -4.31 -14.00 23.69
CA LYS A 167 -3.24 -14.06 22.69
C LYS A 167 -3.42 -15.19 21.67
N CYS A 168 -2.96 -14.96 20.45
CA CYS A 168 -3.01 -15.91 19.35
C CYS A 168 -2.07 -17.10 19.59
N GLU A 169 -2.52 -18.33 19.30
CA GLU A 169 -1.66 -19.51 19.43
C GLU A 169 -0.51 -19.54 18.43
N VAL A 170 -0.64 -18.86 17.29
CA VAL A 170 0.41 -18.78 16.25
C VAL A 170 1.52 -17.80 16.64
N SER A 171 1.15 -16.72 17.34
CA SER A 171 2.10 -15.72 17.84
C SER A 171 1.57 -15.11 19.13
N GLN A 172 2.33 -15.28 20.23
CA GLN A 172 1.99 -14.71 21.53
C GLN A 172 2.14 -13.17 21.59
N ASP A 173 2.78 -12.55 20.59
CA ASP A 173 2.87 -11.10 20.47
C ASP A 173 1.55 -10.50 19.99
N ASN A 174 0.77 -11.27 19.23
CA ASN A 174 -0.48 -10.82 18.65
C ASN A 174 -1.69 -11.19 19.52
N ASP A 175 -2.65 -10.27 19.61
CA ASP A 175 -3.95 -10.56 20.17
C ASP A 175 -4.74 -11.50 19.28
N CYS A 176 -5.59 -12.33 19.88
CA CYS A 176 -6.48 -13.18 19.10
C CYS A 176 -7.61 -12.35 18.48
N ALA A 177 -7.67 -12.34 17.15
CA ALA A 177 -8.72 -11.61 16.41
C ALA A 177 -10.13 -12.00 16.88
N TRP A 178 -10.39 -13.29 17.10
CA TRP A 178 -11.71 -13.78 17.49
C TRP A 178 -12.09 -13.48 18.94
N VAL A 179 -11.12 -13.32 19.84
CA VAL A 179 -11.36 -12.80 21.19
C VAL A 179 -11.80 -11.35 21.08
N LYS A 180 -11.08 -10.52 20.31
CA LYS A 180 -11.46 -9.12 20.08
C LYS A 180 -12.82 -8.97 19.40
N ILE A 181 -13.12 -9.82 18.41
CA ILE A 181 -14.43 -9.84 17.74
C ILE A 181 -15.56 -10.16 18.75
N TYR A 182 -15.37 -11.18 19.59
CA TYR A 182 -16.33 -11.55 20.61
C TYR A 182 -16.57 -10.41 21.59
N GLU A 183 -15.51 -9.81 22.14
CA GLU A 183 -15.62 -8.69 23.06
C GLU A 183 -16.33 -7.50 22.39
N ARG A 184 -15.95 -7.18 21.16
CA ARG A 184 -16.58 -6.09 20.42
C ARG A 184 -18.06 -6.33 20.14
N LEU A 185 -18.44 -7.53 19.71
CA LEU A 185 -19.85 -7.87 19.46
C LEU A 185 -20.67 -7.87 20.75
N LYS A 186 -20.06 -8.28 21.86
CA LYS A 186 -20.67 -8.18 23.20
C LYS A 186 -20.94 -6.73 23.59
N ASP A 187 -19.96 -5.85 23.40
CA ASP A 187 -20.06 -4.43 23.76
C ASP A 187 -21.13 -3.67 22.96
N ILE A 188 -21.43 -4.12 21.74
CA ILE A 188 -22.44 -3.52 20.86
C ILE A 188 -23.77 -4.32 20.81
N ASP A 189 -23.93 -5.31 21.68
CA ASP A 189 -25.14 -6.16 21.77
C ASP A 189 -25.49 -6.88 20.45
N GLN A 190 -24.46 -7.44 19.79
CA GLN A 190 -24.58 -8.16 18.51
C GLN A 190 -23.97 -9.58 18.53
N LEU A 191 -23.98 -10.24 19.71
CA LEU A 191 -23.42 -11.60 19.82
C LEU A 191 -24.16 -12.63 18.95
N ASP A 192 -25.41 -12.38 18.57
CA ASP A 192 -26.20 -13.27 17.72
C ASP A 192 -25.57 -13.45 16.33
N ASN A 193 -24.75 -12.50 15.88
CA ASN A 193 -23.98 -12.66 14.64
C ASN A 193 -23.07 -13.91 14.65
N LEU A 194 -22.64 -14.35 15.83
CA LEU A 194 -21.78 -15.55 15.97
C LEU A 194 -22.56 -16.87 15.87
N LEU A 195 -23.89 -16.82 15.90
CA LEU A 195 -24.74 -18.01 15.74
C LEU A 195 -24.94 -18.39 14.27
N GLU A 196 -24.67 -17.44 13.36
CA GLU A 196 -24.79 -17.66 11.92
C GLU A 196 -23.47 -18.15 11.31
N ILE A 197 -23.52 -19.29 10.62
CA ILE A 197 -22.38 -19.79 9.86
C ILE A 197 -22.31 -19.04 8.54
N ARG A 198 -21.26 -18.26 8.35
CA ARG A 198 -20.99 -17.55 7.09
C ARG A 198 -20.63 -18.55 5.99
N PRO A 199 -21.13 -18.35 4.75
CA PRO A 199 -20.73 -19.17 3.62
C PRO A 199 -19.23 -19.04 3.37
N MET A 200 -18.68 -19.99 2.61
CA MET A 200 -17.29 -19.91 2.16
C MET A 200 -17.08 -18.63 1.38
N LYS A 201 -16.01 -17.91 1.72
CA LYS A 201 -15.68 -16.63 1.11
C LYS A 201 -15.41 -16.79 -0.39
N ASP A 202 -16.00 -15.90 -1.18
CA ASP A 202 -15.76 -15.85 -2.62
C ASP A 202 -14.46 -15.10 -2.93
N TYR A 203 -13.39 -15.84 -3.13
CA TYR A 203 -12.07 -15.31 -3.53
C TYR A 203 -11.94 -15.06 -5.05
N SER A 204 -13.00 -15.24 -5.84
CA SER A 204 -12.99 -14.87 -7.25
C SER A 204 -13.10 -13.36 -7.47
N LYS A 205 -13.66 -12.62 -6.50
CA LYS A 205 -13.85 -11.16 -6.58
C LYS A 205 -12.55 -10.35 -6.69
N PRO A 206 -11.47 -10.62 -5.93
CA PRO A 206 -10.21 -9.92 -6.06
C PRO A 206 -9.35 -10.46 -7.21
N VAL A 207 -9.95 -10.65 -8.38
CA VAL A 207 -9.21 -11.12 -9.57
C VAL A 207 -8.38 -9.98 -10.16
N SER A 208 -7.17 -10.32 -10.66
CA SER A 208 -6.33 -9.41 -11.42
C SER A 208 -7.11 -8.76 -12.56
N TYR A 209 -6.87 -7.47 -12.80
CA TYR A 209 -7.54 -6.67 -13.84
C TYR A 209 -9.02 -6.34 -13.59
N THR A 210 -9.48 -6.37 -12.34
CA THR A 210 -10.81 -5.88 -11.99
C THR A 210 -10.94 -4.39 -12.32
N HIS A 211 -11.98 -4.04 -13.07
CA HIS A 211 -12.35 -2.67 -13.36
C HIS A 211 -13.68 -2.34 -12.71
N LEU A 212 -13.68 -1.31 -11.87
CA LEU A 212 -14.90 -0.76 -11.27
C LEU A 212 -15.17 0.61 -11.88
N ARG A 213 -16.41 0.86 -12.31
CA ARG A 213 -16.90 2.17 -12.72
C ARG A 213 -17.65 2.79 -11.55
N ALA A 214 -17.15 3.90 -11.03
CA ALA A 214 -17.69 4.55 -9.84
C ALA A 214 -19.03 5.28 -10.07
N HIS A 215 -19.58 5.30 -11.29
CA HIS A 215 -20.75 6.09 -11.67
C HIS A 215 -21.94 5.25 -12.16
N GLU A 216 -21.95 3.99 -11.85
CA GLU A 216 -23.17 3.20 -11.91
C GLU A 216 -24.06 3.71 -10.77
N THR A 217 -25.26 4.15 -11.12
CA THR A 217 -26.20 4.72 -10.15
C THR A 217 -26.72 3.65 -9.21
N LEU A 218 -27.25 4.04 -8.04
CA LEU A 218 -27.92 3.09 -7.11
C LEU A 218 -29.08 2.33 -7.76
N SER A 219 -29.56 2.78 -8.94
CA SER A 219 -30.55 2.08 -9.75
C SER A 219 -29.98 0.89 -10.53
N ASP A 220 -28.67 0.70 -10.57
CA ASP A 220 -28.01 -0.40 -11.26
C ASP A 220 -27.61 -1.53 -10.29
N LEU A 221 -27.97 -1.40 -9.01
CA LEU A 221 -27.92 -2.41 -7.95
C LEU A 221 -29.28 -3.05 -7.74
#